data_bda8b8a850e3483f96b5305231d5503d
#
_entry.id   bda8b8a850e3483f96b5305231d5503d
#
_cell.length_a   1.000
_cell.length_b   1.000
_cell.length_c   1.000
_cell.angle_alpha   90.00
_cell.angle_beta   90.00
_cell.angle_gamma   90.00
#
_symmetry.space_group_name_H-M   'P 1'
#
loop_
_entity.id
_entity.type
_entity.pdbx_description
1 polymer ?
#
loop_
_entity_poly.entity_id
_entity_poly.type
_entity_poly.pdbx_seq_one_letter_code
_entity_poly.pdbx_strand_id
1 'polypeptide(L)'
;MMKRLAWWYTAGFLGIFVICHTPGLTDADGRLLGLFRIDPIDDIVHLLSGLAGAWIAWQAPRSIATYFVVIGVLYNLDALVGMTMSRGLLDLSLFRLGAGSPDFTLTNWALNAPHIVLASLAIAVLALGVWP
;
A
#
# COMPACT_ATOMS: atom_id res chain seq x y z
N MET A 1 0.52 -20.69 8.56
CA MET A 1 1.07 -19.37 8.88
C MET A 1 0.71 -18.34 7.79
N MET A 2 0.95 -18.60 6.52
CA MET A 2 0.63 -17.70 5.37
C MET A 2 -0.81 -17.17 5.38
N LYS A 3 -1.80 -18.03 5.63
CA LYS A 3 -3.21 -17.62 5.70
C LYS A 3 -3.48 -16.55 6.78
N ARG A 4 -2.84 -16.68 7.95
CA ARG A 4 -2.95 -15.67 9.03
C ARG A 4 -2.32 -14.34 8.60
N LEU A 5 -1.17 -14.37 7.90
CA LEU A 5 -0.51 -13.18 7.39
C LEU A 5 -1.36 -12.49 6.32
N ALA A 6 -1.99 -13.24 5.41
CA ALA A 6 -2.91 -12.67 4.44
C ALA A 6 -4.10 -11.97 5.12
N TRP A 7 -4.64 -12.52 6.22
CA TRP A 7 -5.67 -11.85 7.01
C TRP A 7 -5.16 -10.58 7.71
N TRP A 8 -3.91 -10.57 8.19
CA TRP A 8 -3.30 -9.35 8.75
C TRP A 8 -3.13 -8.26 7.69
N TYR A 9 -2.71 -8.64 6.47
CA TYR A 9 -2.65 -7.70 5.33
C TYR A 9 -4.03 -7.18 4.95
N THR A 10 -5.03 -8.06 4.88
CA THR A 10 -6.42 -7.65 4.69
C THR A 10 -6.86 -6.61 5.73
N ALA A 11 -6.64 -6.91 7.02
CA ALA A 11 -7.00 -6.00 8.10
C ALA A 11 -6.25 -4.67 8.02
N GLY A 12 -4.97 -4.68 7.64
CA GLY A 12 -4.16 -3.48 7.43
C GLY A 12 -4.71 -2.61 6.33
N PHE A 13 -4.93 -3.16 5.14
CA PHE A 13 -5.46 -2.41 3.99
C PHE A 13 -6.87 -1.87 4.23
N LEU A 14 -7.78 -2.69 4.75
CA LEU A 14 -9.13 -2.24 5.07
C LEU A 14 -9.13 -1.22 6.22
N GLY A 15 -8.20 -1.38 7.18
CA GLY A 15 -8.00 -0.43 8.26
C GLY A 15 -7.56 0.93 7.76
N ILE A 16 -6.60 0.99 6.83
CA ILE A 16 -6.17 2.25 6.19
C ILE A 16 -7.37 2.91 5.50
N PHE A 17 -8.11 2.16 4.68
CA PHE A 17 -9.30 2.68 4.01
C PHE A 17 -10.32 3.26 5.00
N VAL A 18 -10.62 2.57 6.09
CA VAL A 18 -11.53 3.06 7.14
C VAL A 18 -11.00 4.33 7.81
N ILE A 19 -9.70 4.36 8.13
CA ILE A 19 -9.06 5.52 8.78
C ILE A 19 -9.13 6.75 7.86
N CYS A 20 -8.87 6.61 6.55
CA CYS A 20 -8.99 7.70 5.58
C CYS A 20 -10.40 8.30 5.51
N HIS A 21 -11.43 7.50 5.81
CA HIS A 21 -12.83 7.92 5.76
C HIS A 21 -13.43 8.22 7.15
N THR A 22 -12.62 8.20 8.22
CA THR A 22 -13.10 8.47 9.58
C THR A 22 -13.18 9.97 9.83
N PRO A 23 -14.36 10.53 10.16
CA PRO A 23 -14.50 11.95 10.46
C PRO A 23 -13.58 12.39 11.61
N GLY A 24 -12.96 13.56 11.46
CA GLY A 24 -12.08 14.17 12.46
C GLY A 24 -10.60 13.73 12.39
N LEU A 25 -10.26 12.76 11.56
CA LEU A 25 -8.85 12.38 11.31
C LEU A 25 -8.23 13.13 10.13
N THR A 26 -9.05 13.79 9.33
CA THR A 26 -8.62 14.60 8.17
C THR A 26 -8.73 16.07 8.51
N ASP A 27 -7.68 16.84 8.20
CA ASP A 27 -7.66 18.29 8.37
C ASP A 27 -8.45 19.02 7.27
N ALA A 28 -8.53 20.37 7.39
CA ALA A 28 -9.24 21.22 6.43
C ALA A 28 -8.64 21.18 5.01
N ASP A 29 -7.37 20.79 4.89
CA ASP A 29 -6.66 20.66 3.60
C ASP A 29 -6.79 19.24 2.98
N GLY A 30 -7.60 18.38 3.61
CA GLY A 30 -7.81 17.00 3.15
C GLY A 30 -6.63 16.07 3.44
N ARG A 31 -5.85 16.35 4.50
CA ARG A 31 -4.71 15.52 4.91
C ARG A 31 -5.05 14.68 6.12
N LEU A 32 -4.89 13.38 5.99
CA LEU A 32 -4.97 12.46 7.11
C LEU A 32 -3.82 12.74 8.08
N LEU A 33 -4.15 12.98 9.37
CA LEU A 33 -3.20 13.30 10.43
C LEU A 33 -2.26 14.49 10.10
N GLY A 34 -2.70 15.41 9.23
CA GLY A 34 -1.91 16.57 8.79
C GLY A 34 -0.74 16.24 7.84
N LEU A 35 -0.58 15.00 7.42
CA LEU A 35 0.57 14.54 6.63
C LEU A 35 0.17 13.94 5.27
N PHE A 36 -0.68 12.91 5.28
CA PHE A 36 -1.01 12.13 4.09
C PHE A 36 -2.20 12.75 3.36
N ARG A 37 -1.97 13.21 2.13
CA ARG A 37 -3.07 13.66 1.28
C ARG A 37 -3.89 12.44 0.84
N ILE A 38 -5.18 12.46 1.13
CA ILE A 38 -6.09 11.40 0.70
C ILE A 38 -6.31 11.55 -0.80
N ASP A 39 -6.03 10.47 -1.55
CA ASP A 39 -6.33 10.36 -2.97
C ASP A 39 -7.37 9.25 -3.18
N PRO A 40 -8.49 9.53 -3.84
CA PRO A 40 -9.55 8.53 -4.03
C PRO A 40 -9.10 7.29 -4.81
N ILE A 41 -8.12 7.41 -5.71
CA ILE A 41 -7.60 6.27 -6.47
C ILE A 41 -6.76 5.38 -5.57
N ASP A 42 -5.89 5.98 -4.76
CA ASP A 42 -5.07 5.25 -3.78
C ASP A 42 -5.96 4.54 -2.74
N ASP A 43 -7.01 5.19 -2.26
CA ASP A 43 -8.00 4.59 -1.36
C ASP A 43 -8.68 3.37 -1.99
N ILE A 44 -9.06 3.44 -3.27
CA ILE A 44 -9.63 2.31 -4.00
C ILE A 44 -8.60 1.19 -4.12
N VAL A 45 -7.34 1.49 -4.39
CA VAL A 45 -6.27 0.49 -4.47
C VAL A 45 -6.08 -0.22 -3.13
N HIS A 46 -6.09 0.52 -2.01
CA HIS A 46 -6.05 -0.08 -0.68
C HIS A 46 -7.24 -0.99 -0.41
N LEU A 47 -8.46 -0.52 -0.73
CA LEU A 47 -9.68 -1.32 -0.60
C LEU A 47 -9.60 -2.61 -1.42
N LEU A 48 -9.24 -2.52 -2.70
CA LEU A 48 -9.13 -3.69 -3.59
C LEU A 48 -8.02 -4.65 -3.14
N SER A 49 -6.88 -4.14 -2.67
CA SER A 49 -5.79 -4.95 -2.11
C SER A 49 -6.26 -5.74 -0.89
N GLY A 50 -7.02 -5.10 0.00
CA GLY A 50 -7.60 -5.75 1.17
C GLY A 50 -8.65 -6.81 0.81
N LEU A 51 -9.57 -6.50 -0.10
CA LEU A 51 -10.60 -7.44 -0.57
C LEU A 51 -9.97 -8.64 -1.29
N ALA A 52 -8.96 -8.42 -2.11
CA ALA A 52 -8.21 -9.48 -2.78
C ALA A 52 -7.52 -10.41 -1.76
N GLY A 53 -6.90 -9.83 -0.72
CA GLY A 53 -6.30 -10.58 0.38
C GLY A 53 -7.32 -11.44 1.11
N ALA A 54 -8.48 -10.89 1.44
CA ALA A 54 -9.58 -11.62 2.08
C ALA A 54 -10.07 -12.79 1.20
N TRP A 55 -10.35 -12.50 -0.06
CA TRP A 55 -10.80 -13.51 -1.02
C TRP A 55 -9.79 -14.65 -1.15
N ILE A 56 -8.51 -14.33 -1.36
CA ILE A 56 -7.45 -15.32 -1.53
C ILE A 56 -7.26 -16.13 -0.25
N ALA A 57 -7.24 -15.49 0.92
CA ALA A 57 -7.11 -16.19 2.19
C ALA A 57 -8.28 -17.14 2.47
N TRP A 58 -9.48 -16.80 1.98
CA TRP A 58 -10.68 -17.60 2.19
C TRP A 58 -10.83 -18.70 1.14
N GLN A 59 -10.86 -18.34 -0.15
CA GLN A 59 -11.26 -19.21 -1.26
C GLN A 59 -10.10 -19.82 -2.05
N ALA A 60 -8.93 -19.17 -2.07
CA ALA A 60 -7.81 -19.55 -2.91
C ALA A 60 -6.47 -19.59 -2.15
N PRO A 61 -6.34 -20.34 -1.04
CA PRO A 61 -5.15 -20.30 -0.20
C PRO A 61 -3.85 -20.68 -0.92
N ARG A 62 -3.92 -21.42 -2.01
CA ARG A 62 -2.76 -21.75 -2.86
C ARG A 62 -2.18 -20.52 -3.59
N SER A 63 -2.96 -19.45 -3.73
CA SER A 63 -2.56 -18.20 -4.40
C SER A 63 -2.01 -17.15 -3.42
N ILE A 64 -1.89 -17.46 -2.13
CA ILE A 64 -1.42 -16.50 -1.12
C ILE A 64 0.01 -16.01 -1.44
N ALA A 65 0.89 -16.90 -1.89
CA ALA A 65 2.24 -16.50 -2.29
C ALA A 65 2.22 -15.51 -3.46
N THR A 66 1.41 -15.79 -4.49
CA THR A 66 1.22 -14.88 -5.61
C THR A 66 0.69 -13.52 -5.16
N TYR A 67 -0.27 -13.50 -4.23
CA TYR A 67 -0.77 -12.26 -3.64
C TYR A 67 0.37 -11.45 -2.99
N PHE A 68 1.23 -12.07 -2.17
CA PHE A 68 2.36 -11.38 -1.56
C PHE A 68 3.40 -10.90 -2.58
N VAL A 69 3.64 -11.66 -3.67
CA VAL A 69 4.49 -11.20 -4.77
C VAL A 69 3.92 -9.94 -5.40
N VAL A 70 2.63 -9.95 -5.73
CA VAL A 70 1.96 -8.80 -6.36
C VAL A 70 1.99 -7.56 -5.45
N ILE A 71 1.61 -7.72 -4.17
CA ILE A 71 1.67 -6.61 -3.20
C ILE A 71 3.10 -6.10 -3.04
N GLY A 72 4.06 -7.02 -2.84
CA GLY A 72 5.46 -6.67 -2.67
C GLY A 72 6.04 -5.89 -3.86
N VAL A 73 5.75 -6.33 -5.07
CA VAL A 73 6.24 -5.65 -6.29
C VAL A 73 5.54 -4.31 -6.50
N LEU A 74 4.22 -4.27 -6.48
CA LEU A 74 3.47 -3.04 -6.82
C LEU A 74 3.73 -1.92 -5.82
N TYR A 75 3.71 -2.20 -4.52
CA TYR A 75 3.92 -1.17 -3.50
C TYR A 75 5.40 -0.75 -3.39
N ASN A 76 6.38 -1.62 -3.70
CA ASN A 76 7.78 -1.19 -3.82
C ASN A 76 7.99 -0.32 -5.06
N LEU A 77 7.38 -0.65 -6.19
CA LEU A 77 7.44 0.20 -7.39
C LEU A 77 6.81 1.56 -7.14
N ASP A 78 5.67 1.60 -6.46
CA ASP A 78 5.03 2.85 -6.09
C ASP A 78 5.93 3.72 -5.20
N ALA A 79 6.51 3.14 -4.15
CA ALA A 79 7.45 3.85 -3.29
C ALA A 79 8.70 4.33 -4.05
N LEU A 80 9.26 3.51 -4.96
CA LEU A 80 10.40 3.90 -5.79
C LEU A 80 10.05 5.08 -6.70
N VAL A 81 8.91 5.05 -7.34
CA VAL A 81 8.39 6.14 -8.18
C VAL A 81 8.12 7.38 -7.31
N GLY A 82 7.53 7.22 -6.12
CA GLY A 82 7.33 8.29 -5.15
C GLY A 82 8.61 9.00 -4.77
N MET A 83 9.70 8.26 -4.54
CA MET A 83 11.01 8.81 -4.18
C MET A 83 11.74 9.46 -5.37
N THR A 84 11.66 8.86 -6.56
CA THR A 84 12.46 9.28 -7.72
C THR A 84 11.75 10.27 -8.62
N MET A 85 10.42 10.32 -8.60
CA MET A 85 9.61 11.15 -9.49
C MET A 85 8.61 12.05 -8.74
N SER A 86 8.57 12.00 -7.40
CA SER A 86 7.63 12.75 -6.56
C SER A 86 6.16 12.57 -7.00
N ARG A 87 5.83 11.36 -7.44
CA ARG A 87 4.52 10.97 -7.95
C ARG A 87 4.22 9.53 -7.53
N GLY A 88 2.96 9.21 -7.29
CA GLY A 88 2.55 7.83 -7.06
C GLY A 88 2.33 7.08 -8.39
N LEU A 89 2.62 5.80 -8.38
CA LEU A 89 2.29 4.88 -9.46
C LEU A 89 0.87 4.35 -9.30
N LEU A 90 0.51 3.98 -8.08
CA LEU A 90 -0.76 3.34 -7.76
C LEU A 90 -1.93 4.33 -7.75
N ASP A 91 -1.70 5.58 -7.34
CA ASP A 91 -2.67 6.68 -7.44
C ASP A 91 -2.77 7.28 -8.87
N LEU A 92 -2.00 6.73 -9.80
CA LEU A 92 -1.91 7.16 -11.20
C LEU A 92 -1.39 8.60 -11.39
N SER A 93 -0.88 9.26 -10.36
CA SER A 93 -0.43 10.66 -10.47
C SER A 93 0.76 10.81 -11.42
N LEU A 94 1.62 9.78 -11.54
CA LEU A 94 2.68 9.74 -12.54
C LEU A 94 2.13 9.90 -13.97
N PHE A 95 1.04 9.22 -14.30
CA PHE A 95 0.45 9.24 -15.64
C PHE A 95 -0.41 10.49 -15.89
N ARG A 96 -1.03 11.03 -14.83
CA ARG A 96 -1.90 12.20 -14.91
C ARG A 96 -1.13 13.52 -14.94
N LEU A 97 0.00 13.59 -14.24
CA LEU A 97 0.75 14.84 -14.01
C LEU A 97 2.16 14.82 -14.62
N GLY A 98 2.61 13.67 -15.10
CA GLY A 98 3.97 13.44 -15.57
C GLY A 98 4.98 13.28 -14.40
N ALA A 99 6.21 12.93 -14.75
CA ALA A 99 7.28 12.77 -13.77
C ALA A 99 7.66 14.12 -13.16
N GLY A 100 7.82 14.14 -11.83
CA GLY A 100 8.42 15.23 -11.09
C GLY A 100 9.95 15.04 -10.90
N SER A 101 10.54 15.85 -10.06
CA SER A 101 11.95 15.71 -9.67
C SER A 101 12.09 14.71 -8.51
N PRO A 102 13.25 14.04 -8.38
CA PRO A 102 13.55 13.23 -7.21
C PRO A 102 13.46 14.06 -5.92
N ASP A 103 12.85 13.49 -4.90
CA ASP A 103 12.72 14.10 -3.58
C ASP A 103 13.07 13.06 -2.51
N PHE A 104 14.22 13.26 -1.87
CA PHE A 104 14.73 12.42 -0.79
C PHE A 104 14.66 13.11 0.59
N THR A 105 13.81 14.12 0.73
CA THR A 105 13.56 14.77 2.02
C THR A 105 12.92 13.80 3.02
N LEU A 106 13.10 14.09 4.31
CA LEU A 106 12.49 13.29 5.38
C LEU A 106 10.95 13.22 5.25
N THR A 107 10.36 14.32 4.80
CA THR A 107 8.89 14.36 4.57
C THR A 107 8.49 13.35 3.49
N ASN A 108 9.19 13.32 2.36
CA ASN A 108 8.86 12.37 1.28
C ASN A 108 9.16 10.92 1.68
N TRP A 109 10.21 10.67 2.48
CA TRP A 109 10.44 9.38 3.11
C TRP A 109 9.27 8.96 3.99
N ALA A 110 8.76 9.86 4.84
CA ALA A 110 7.61 9.58 5.70
C ALA A 110 6.34 9.26 4.90
N LEU A 111 6.11 9.98 3.79
CA LEU A 111 4.97 9.75 2.89
C LEU A 111 5.02 8.38 2.22
N ASN A 112 6.20 7.91 1.82
CA ASN A 112 6.38 6.62 1.16
C ASN A 112 6.61 5.45 2.14
N ALA A 113 6.89 5.73 3.42
CA ALA A 113 7.19 4.71 4.43
C ALA A 113 6.12 3.62 4.56
N PRO A 114 4.80 3.90 4.55
CA PRO A 114 3.79 2.85 4.60
C PRO A 114 3.92 1.84 3.46
N HIS A 115 4.13 2.31 2.22
CA HIS A 115 4.29 1.45 1.05
C HIS A 115 5.59 0.65 1.11
N ILE A 116 6.71 1.27 1.53
CA ILE A 116 7.99 0.59 1.73
C ILE A 116 7.85 -0.54 2.77
N VAL A 117 7.21 -0.25 3.90
CA VAL A 117 7.05 -1.23 4.99
C VAL A 117 6.15 -2.38 4.54
N LEU A 118 4.97 -2.10 3.99
CA LEU A 118 4.04 -3.12 3.50
C LEU A 118 4.71 -4.02 2.46
N ALA A 119 5.37 -3.42 1.47
CA ALA A 119 6.02 -4.16 0.41
C ALA A 119 7.20 -5.00 0.90
N SER A 120 8.04 -4.43 1.77
CA SER A 120 9.20 -5.14 2.33
C SER A 120 8.77 -6.32 3.19
N LEU A 121 7.72 -6.16 4.00
CA LEU A 121 7.16 -7.26 4.78
C LEU A 121 6.57 -8.35 3.88
N ALA A 122 5.89 -8.00 2.77
CA ALA A 122 5.38 -8.98 1.81
C ALA A 122 6.51 -9.82 1.21
N ILE A 123 7.61 -9.18 0.80
CA ILE A 123 8.80 -9.86 0.28
C ILE A 123 9.48 -10.71 1.36
N ALA A 124 9.59 -10.20 2.58
CA ALA A 124 10.18 -10.96 3.69
C ALA A 124 9.40 -12.24 4.00
N VAL A 125 8.07 -12.19 3.96
CA VAL A 125 7.20 -13.38 4.12
C VAL A 125 7.54 -14.46 3.07
N LEU A 126 7.80 -14.04 1.85
CA LEU A 126 8.20 -14.95 0.76
C LEU A 126 9.61 -15.52 0.97
N ALA A 127 10.57 -14.65 1.33
CA ALA A 127 11.98 -15.02 1.51
C ALA A 127 12.20 -16.00 2.68
N LEU A 128 11.40 -15.88 3.74
CA LEU A 128 11.48 -16.76 4.92
C LEU A 128 10.93 -18.18 4.66
N GLY A 129 10.49 -18.47 3.44
CA GLY A 129 10.05 -19.81 3.04
C GLY A 129 8.87 -20.34 3.86
N VAL A 130 8.00 -19.45 4.30
CA VAL A 130 6.81 -19.78 5.08
C VAL A 130 5.73 -20.40 4.19
N TRP A 131 6.19 -21.28 3.30
CA TRP A 131 5.34 -22.02 2.39
C TRP A 131 4.52 -23.08 3.14
N PRO A 132 3.31 -23.38 2.70
CA PRO A 132 2.52 -24.48 3.26
C PRO A 132 3.15 -25.83 2.96
#